data_8c6dd436dcbb6f3a40ec7af80656f107
#
_entry.id   8c6dd436dcbb6f3a40ec7af80656f107
#
_cell.length_a   1.000
_cell.length_b   1.000
_cell.length_c   1.000
_cell.angle_alpha   90.00
_cell.angle_beta   90.00
_cell.angle_gamma   90.00
#
_symmetry.space_group_name_H-M   'P 1'
#
loop_
_entity.id
_entity.type
_entity.pdbx_description
1 polymer ?
#
loop_
_entity_poly.entity_id
_entity_poly.type
_entity_poly.pdbx_seq_one_letter_code
_entity_poly.pdbx_strand_id
1 'polypeptide(L)'
;MGYNDFKHFDEHDALFRNSKGKVKPAPELPYGTLVADTHCHLGMFPEPGLTLAQAAAHGVDFICCMTDPTRPELDGDDGDMTRRTARDTYDELDSWFDDAAALLEEWGMAQTVMPRVRFACGVHPHNAK
;
A
#
# COMPACT_ATOMS: atom_id res chain seq x y z
N MET A 1 2.49 17.98 -12.69
CA MET A 1 2.86 18.39 -11.33
C MET A 1 4.01 17.51 -10.86
N GLY A 2 5.09 18.10 -10.40
CA GLY A 2 6.17 17.35 -9.79
C GLY A 2 5.81 16.90 -8.36
N TYR A 3 6.44 15.84 -7.86
CA TYR A 3 6.27 15.36 -6.50
C TYR A 3 6.43 16.46 -5.43
N ASN A 4 7.31 17.42 -5.67
CA ASN A 4 7.55 18.53 -4.75
C ASN A 4 6.43 19.58 -4.71
N ASP A 5 5.45 19.50 -5.61
CA ASP A 5 4.31 20.40 -5.63
C ASP A 5 3.20 19.98 -4.64
N PHE A 6 3.31 18.77 -4.10
CA PHE A 6 2.40 18.27 -3.07
C PHE A 6 2.84 18.76 -1.69
N LYS A 7 2.33 19.90 -1.30
CA LYS A 7 2.62 20.55 -0.01
C LYS A 7 2.23 19.75 1.24
N HIS A 8 1.63 18.59 1.04
CA HIS A 8 1.04 17.79 2.11
C HIS A 8 1.79 16.48 2.41
N PHE A 9 2.80 16.14 1.60
CA PHE A 9 3.70 15.05 1.96
C PHE A 9 4.66 15.53 3.03
N ASP A 10 4.37 15.20 4.26
CA ASP A 10 5.36 15.37 5.32
C ASP A 10 6.47 14.30 5.20
N GLU A 11 7.46 14.41 6.06
CA GLU A 11 8.60 13.47 6.05
C GLU A 11 8.18 12.02 6.32
N HIS A 12 7.01 11.79 6.92
CA HIS A 12 6.52 10.45 7.26
C HIS A 12 5.82 9.76 6.08
N ASP A 13 5.14 10.53 5.24
CA ASP A 13 4.29 10.00 4.17
C ASP A 13 5.03 9.73 2.85
N ALA A 14 6.25 10.23 2.72
CA ALA A 14 7.01 10.10 1.49
C ALA A 14 7.60 8.70 1.29
N LEU A 15 7.33 8.09 0.12
CA LEU A 15 7.85 6.77 -0.25
C LEU A 15 9.33 6.81 -0.64
N PHE A 16 9.77 7.89 -1.30
CA PHE A 16 11.11 7.96 -1.84
C PHE A 16 12.03 8.71 -0.90
N ARG A 17 13.06 7.99 -0.43
CA ARG A 17 14.09 8.55 0.48
C ARG A 17 15.48 8.18 0.00
N ASN A 18 16.43 9.01 0.33
CA ASN A 18 17.84 8.65 0.11
C ASN A 18 18.38 7.81 1.28
N SER A 19 19.65 7.38 1.18
CA SER A 19 20.31 6.57 2.22
C SER A 19 20.42 7.27 3.60
N LYS A 20 20.24 8.60 3.63
CA LYS A 20 20.21 9.41 4.86
C LYS A 20 18.80 9.69 5.36
N GLY A 21 17.79 9.05 4.77
CA GLY A 21 16.38 9.21 5.14
C GLY A 21 15.68 10.48 4.64
N LYS A 22 16.37 11.34 3.87
CA LYS A 22 15.76 12.55 3.32
C LYS A 22 14.84 12.23 2.16
N VAL A 23 13.70 12.88 2.14
CA VAL A 23 12.71 12.77 1.05
C VAL A 23 13.33 13.11 -0.29
N LYS A 24 13.04 12.31 -1.30
CA LYS A 24 13.43 12.51 -2.69
C LYS A 24 12.19 12.67 -3.57
N PRO A 25 12.29 13.39 -4.68
CA PRO A 25 11.25 13.38 -5.70
C PRO A 25 10.98 11.96 -6.20
N ALA A 26 9.72 11.67 -6.51
CA ALA A 26 9.37 10.44 -7.22
C ALA A 26 10.04 10.45 -8.62
N PRO A 27 10.42 9.27 -9.15
CA PRO A 27 10.91 9.18 -10.52
C PRO A 27 9.85 9.69 -11.49
N GLU A 28 10.27 10.52 -12.45
CA GLU A 28 9.40 10.93 -13.54
C GLU A 28 9.29 9.80 -14.56
N LEU A 29 8.06 9.45 -14.89
CA LEU A 29 7.75 8.45 -15.91
C LEU A 29 7.17 9.13 -17.15
N PRO A 30 7.39 8.58 -18.35
CA PRO A 30 6.74 9.08 -19.56
C PRO A 30 5.22 9.12 -19.38
N TYR A 31 4.57 10.13 -19.98
CA TYR A 31 3.12 10.25 -19.95
C TYR A 31 2.44 8.96 -20.44
N GLY A 32 1.42 8.51 -19.72
CA GLY A 32 0.68 7.30 -20.04
C GLY A 32 1.36 5.98 -19.62
N THR A 33 2.49 6.05 -18.90
CA THR A 33 3.10 4.85 -18.34
C THR A 33 2.17 4.26 -17.28
N LEU A 34 1.83 2.98 -17.44
CA LEU A 34 1.10 2.20 -16.44
C LEU A 34 2.11 1.54 -15.49
N VAL A 35 1.87 1.67 -14.20
CA VAL A 35 2.73 1.11 -13.16
C VAL A 35 1.95 0.05 -12.39
N ALA A 36 2.55 -1.13 -12.26
CA ALA A 36 1.96 -2.23 -11.52
C ALA A 36 2.92 -2.77 -10.47
N ASP A 37 2.42 -2.99 -9.26
CA ASP A 37 3.06 -3.83 -8.27
C ASP A 37 2.44 -5.23 -8.37
N THR A 38 3.20 -6.19 -8.86
CA THR A 38 2.72 -7.55 -9.11
C THR A 38 2.93 -8.50 -7.93
N HIS A 39 3.53 -8.03 -6.83
CA HIS A 39 3.78 -8.84 -5.65
C HIS A 39 3.81 -7.97 -4.38
N CYS A 40 2.65 -7.57 -3.91
CA CYS A 40 2.50 -6.74 -2.73
C CYS A 40 1.79 -7.51 -1.61
N HIS A 41 2.33 -7.45 -0.41
CA HIS A 41 1.68 -7.97 0.79
C HIS A 41 0.95 -6.84 1.52
N LEU A 42 -0.08 -6.30 0.89
CA LEU A 42 -0.79 -5.11 1.38
C LEU A 42 -1.31 -5.28 2.82
N GLY A 43 -1.83 -6.46 3.15
CA GLY A 43 -2.32 -6.79 4.49
C GLY A 43 -1.24 -6.88 5.57
N MET A 44 0.04 -6.85 5.22
CA MET A 44 1.17 -6.87 6.17
C MET A 44 1.67 -5.47 6.54
N PHE A 45 1.21 -4.44 5.86
CA PHE A 45 1.54 -3.06 6.25
C PHE A 45 0.78 -2.65 7.52
N PRO A 46 1.39 -1.89 8.42
CA PRO A 46 0.71 -1.38 9.61
C PRO A 46 -0.49 -0.50 9.28
N GLU A 47 -0.38 0.30 8.23
CA GLU A 47 -1.40 1.24 7.76
C GLU A 47 -1.68 1.04 6.26
N PRO A 48 -2.45 0.00 5.87
CA PRO A 48 -2.69 -0.31 4.46
C PRO A 48 -3.37 0.84 3.69
N GLY A 49 -4.25 1.61 4.33
CA GLY A 49 -4.88 2.78 3.74
C GLY A 49 -3.86 3.86 3.36
N LEU A 50 -2.88 4.13 4.23
CA LEU A 50 -1.77 5.03 3.92
C LEU A 50 -0.93 4.51 2.74
N THR A 51 -0.63 3.22 2.74
CA THR A 51 0.12 2.58 1.65
C THR A 51 -0.61 2.73 0.31
N LEU A 52 -1.93 2.53 0.29
CA LEU A 52 -2.75 2.74 -0.91
C LEU A 52 -2.75 4.20 -1.36
N ALA A 53 -2.88 5.13 -0.44
CA ALA A 53 -2.83 6.56 -0.76
C ALA A 53 -1.49 6.96 -1.36
N GLN A 54 -0.39 6.49 -0.79
CA GLN A 54 0.96 6.72 -1.30
C GLN A 54 1.14 6.09 -2.69
N ALA A 55 0.68 4.86 -2.90
CA ALA A 55 0.73 4.20 -4.19
C ALA A 55 -0.05 4.98 -5.25
N ALA A 56 -1.27 5.40 -4.92
CA ALA A 56 -2.09 6.23 -5.81
C ALA A 56 -1.42 7.56 -6.15
N ALA A 57 -0.90 8.25 -5.14
CA ALA A 57 -0.23 9.54 -5.31
C ALA A 57 1.02 9.45 -6.20
N HIS A 58 1.69 8.29 -6.22
CA HIS A 58 2.88 8.05 -7.04
C HIS A 58 2.58 7.34 -8.37
N GLY A 59 1.30 7.23 -8.74
CA GLY A 59 0.88 6.76 -10.05
C GLY A 59 0.89 5.24 -10.24
N VAL A 60 0.77 4.48 -9.15
CA VAL A 60 0.56 3.03 -9.26
C VAL A 60 -0.87 2.74 -9.69
N ASP A 61 -1.04 2.00 -10.78
CA ASP A 61 -2.34 1.73 -11.40
C ASP A 61 -2.93 0.38 -10.98
N PHE A 62 -2.08 -0.56 -10.60
CA PHE A 62 -2.47 -1.92 -10.28
C PHE A 62 -1.62 -2.51 -9.17
N ILE A 63 -2.26 -3.21 -8.25
CA ILE A 63 -1.60 -3.98 -7.19
C ILE A 63 -2.13 -5.40 -7.21
N CYS A 64 -1.24 -6.39 -7.34
CA CYS A 64 -1.53 -7.78 -7.06
C CYS A 64 -1.21 -8.07 -5.60
N CYS A 65 -2.24 -8.16 -4.76
CA CYS A 65 -2.09 -8.39 -3.33
C CYS A 65 -1.96 -9.88 -3.05
N MET A 66 -0.82 -10.28 -2.50
CA MET A 66 -0.59 -11.65 -2.06
C MET A 66 -1.29 -11.90 -0.73
N THR A 67 -2.03 -12.99 -0.67
CA THR A 67 -2.76 -13.39 0.54
C THR A 67 -2.51 -14.85 0.86
N ASP A 68 -2.54 -15.19 2.14
CA ASP A 68 -2.41 -16.55 2.62
C ASP A 68 -3.72 -16.97 3.30
N PRO A 69 -4.37 -18.07 2.85
CA PRO A 69 -5.60 -18.55 3.45
C PRO A 69 -5.37 -19.25 4.78
N THR A 70 -4.13 -19.61 5.10
CA THR A 70 -3.82 -20.27 6.36
C THR A 70 -3.84 -19.24 7.48
N ARG A 71 -4.48 -19.58 8.60
CA ARG A 71 -4.28 -18.81 9.82
C ARG A 71 -2.84 -19.05 10.28
N PRO A 72 -2.07 -17.99 10.51
CA PRO A 72 -0.86 -18.17 11.30
C PRO A 72 -1.30 -18.78 12.63
N GLU A 73 -0.74 -19.92 13.00
CA GLU A 73 -0.88 -20.41 14.35
C GLU A 73 -0.37 -19.28 15.26
N LEU A 74 -1.21 -18.83 16.16
CA LEU A 74 -0.86 -17.84 17.15
C LEU A 74 0.05 -18.48 18.19
N ASP A 75 1.21 -18.95 17.75
CA ASP A 75 2.27 -19.36 18.65
C ASP A 75 2.96 -18.10 19.15
N GLY A 76 2.48 -17.66 20.32
CA GLY A 76 3.15 -16.62 21.08
C GLY A 76 2.60 -15.22 20.89
N ASP A 77 2.58 -14.61 21.94
CA ASP A 77 2.28 -13.28 22.41
C ASP A 77 2.87 -12.09 21.60
N ASP A 78 2.94 -12.17 20.32
CA ASP A 78 3.61 -11.11 19.56
C ASP A 78 2.70 -10.00 19.13
N GLY A 79 1.48 -9.91 19.57
CA GLY A 79 0.64 -8.74 19.31
C GLY A 79 0.75 -8.12 17.89
N ASP A 80 1.24 -8.90 16.93
CA ASP A 80 1.47 -8.45 15.58
C ASP A 80 0.13 -8.33 14.85
N MET A 81 -0.46 -7.16 15.01
CA MET A 81 -1.71 -6.77 14.38
C MET A 81 -1.65 -6.77 12.85
N THR A 82 -0.47 -6.97 12.28
CA THR A 82 -0.28 -6.96 10.82
C THR A 82 -0.51 -8.33 10.17
N ARG A 83 -0.68 -9.39 10.95
CA ARG A 83 -0.94 -10.73 10.44
C ARG A 83 -2.42 -10.93 10.09
N ARG A 84 -2.79 -10.46 8.92
CA ARG A 84 -4.13 -10.63 8.37
C ARG A 84 -4.20 -11.92 7.55
N THR A 85 -5.30 -12.65 7.70
CA THR A 85 -5.64 -13.74 6.79
C THR A 85 -6.06 -13.18 5.42
N ALA A 86 -6.16 -14.06 4.41
CA ALA A 86 -6.72 -13.67 3.11
C ALA A 86 -8.13 -13.09 3.25
N ARG A 87 -8.94 -13.65 4.13
CA ARG A 87 -10.29 -13.17 4.39
C ARG A 87 -10.28 -11.80 5.06
N ASP A 88 -9.47 -11.62 6.09
CA ASP A 88 -9.36 -10.32 6.77
C ASP A 88 -8.93 -9.23 5.78
N THR A 89 -7.95 -9.53 4.93
CA THR A 89 -7.48 -8.61 3.89
C THR A 89 -8.59 -8.24 2.91
N TYR A 90 -9.39 -9.21 2.49
CA TYR A 90 -10.51 -8.97 1.61
C TYR A 90 -11.62 -8.15 2.29
N ASP A 91 -11.98 -8.51 3.51
CA ASP A 91 -13.08 -7.88 4.26
C ASP A 91 -12.72 -6.43 4.67
N GLU A 92 -11.44 -6.13 4.90
CA GLU A 92 -10.96 -4.80 5.28
C GLU A 92 -10.65 -3.87 4.09
N LEU A 93 -10.58 -4.40 2.87
CA LEU A 93 -10.11 -3.65 1.71
C LEU A 93 -10.91 -2.37 1.45
N ASP A 94 -12.23 -2.42 1.58
CA ASP A 94 -13.08 -1.24 1.36
C ASP A 94 -12.76 -0.15 2.36
N SER A 95 -12.52 -0.50 3.63
CA SER A 95 -12.12 0.48 4.65
C SER A 95 -10.76 1.10 4.36
N TRP A 96 -9.82 0.32 3.79
CA TRP A 96 -8.52 0.86 3.39
C TRP A 96 -8.62 1.82 2.21
N PHE A 97 -9.54 1.57 1.28
CA PHE A 97 -9.84 2.52 0.21
C PHE A 97 -10.45 3.81 0.74
N ASP A 98 -11.37 3.71 1.71
CA ASP A 98 -11.96 4.88 2.35
C ASP A 98 -10.91 5.72 3.10
N ASP A 99 -10.03 5.07 3.85
CA ASP A 99 -8.90 5.72 4.54
C ASP A 99 -7.96 6.40 3.53
N ALA A 100 -7.63 5.70 2.45
CA ALA A 100 -6.77 6.24 1.39
C ALA A 100 -7.41 7.45 0.70
N ALA A 101 -8.70 7.40 0.41
CA ALA A 101 -9.43 8.52 -0.18
C ALA A 101 -9.43 9.75 0.73
N ALA A 102 -9.63 9.55 2.04
CA ALA A 102 -9.57 10.63 3.02
C ALA A 102 -8.18 11.28 3.09
N LEU A 103 -7.11 10.47 3.06
CA LEU A 103 -5.73 10.97 3.02
C LEU A 103 -5.44 11.74 1.73
N LEU A 104 -5.87 11.24 0.58
CA LEU A 104 -5.69 11.94 -0.70
C LEU A 104 -6.43 13.27 -0.73
N GLU A 105 -7.62 13.35 -0.14
CA GLU A 105 -8.34 14.61 0.01
C GLU A 105 -7.58 15.59 0.90
N GLU A 106 -7.08 15.12 2.04
CA GLU A 106 -6.26 15.93 2.96
C GLU A 106 -4.99 16.45 2.26
N TRP A 107 -4.38 15.64 1.39
CA TRP A 107 -3.21 16.05 0.61
C TRP A 107 -3.53 16.94 -0.60
N GLY A 108 -4.80 17.31 -0.81
CA GLY A 108 -5.22 18.08 -1.97
C GLY A 108 -5.20 17.30 -3.28
N MET A 109 -5.30 15.99 -3.21
CA MET A 109 -5.19 15.03 -4.32
C MET A 109 -6.47 14.21 -4.54
N ALA A 110 -7.63 14.75 -4.20
CA ALA A 110 -8.93 14.06 -4.27
C ALA A 110 -9.28 13.50 -5.67
N GLN A 111 -8.67 14.04 -6.73
CA GLN A 111 -8.88 13.58 -8.11
C GLN A 111 -7.96 12.42 -8.51
N THR A 112 -7.10 11.96 -7.63
CA THR A 112 -6.19 10.84 -7.90
C THR A 112 -6.97 9.54 -8.04
N VAL A 113 -6.67 8.80 -9.11
CA VAL A 113 -7.27 7.48 -9.33
C VAL A 113 -6.61 6.45 -8.43
N MET A 114 -7.44 5.69 -7.70
CA MET A 114 -6.96 4.57 -6.88
C MET A 114 -6.43 3.44 -7.75
N PRO A 115 -5.37 2.74 -7.30
CA PRO A 115 -4.93 1.53 -7.95
C PRO A 115 -6.03 0.47 -7.89
N ARG A 116 -6.12 -0.33 -8.96
CA ARG A 116 -6.93 -1.55 -8.93
C ARG A 116 -6.21 -2.60 -8.12
N VAL A 117 -6.88 -3.18 -7.13
CA VAL A 117 -6.33 -4.27 -6.32
C VAL A 117 -6.98 -5.59 -6.74
N ARG A 118 -6.14 -6.59 -6.98
CA ARG A 118 -6.53 -7.98 -7.21
C ARG A 118 -5.77 -8.87 -6.24
N PHE A 119 -6.36 -10.00 -5.91
CA PHE A 119 -5.78 -10.94 -4.96
C PHE A 119 -5.19 -12.14 -5.67
N ALA A 120 -4.01 -12.56 -5.21
CA ALA A 120 -3.49 -13.89 -5.42
C ALA A 120 -3.42 -14.59 -4.07
N CYS A 121 -3.84 -15.85 -4.03
CA CYS A 121 -3.95 -16.61 -2.81
C CYS A 121 -3.03 -17.84 -2.87
N GLY A 122 -2.21 -18.02 -1.85
CA GLY A 122 -1.31 -19.14 -1.73
C GLY A 122 -0.69 -19.21 -0.34
N VAL A 123 -0.23 -20.41 0.02
CA VAL A 123 0.40 -20.64 1.33
C VAL A 123 1.80 -20.04 1.32
N HIS A 124 2.06 -19.11 2.24
CA HIS A 124 3.40 -18.55 2.40
C HIS A 124 4.39 -19.66 2.83
N PRO A 125 5.62 -19.68 2.31
CA PRO A 125 6.60 -20.72 2.64
C PRO A 125 6.84 -20.93 4.14
N HIS A 126 6.77 -19.88 4.94
CA HIS A 126 6.86 -19.98 6.41
C HIS A 126 5.69 -20.73 7.05
N ASN A 127 4.55 -20.82 6.39
CA ASN A 127 3.33 -21.49 6.86
C ASN A 127 3.13 -22.87 6.22
N ALA A 128 3.94 -23.22 5.24
CA ALA A 128 3.95 -24.54 4.62
C ALA A 128 4.73 -25.51 5.51
N LYS A 129 4.03 -26.46 6.14
CA LYS A 129 4.60 -27.55 6.91
C LYS A 129 4.32 -28.89 6.24
#